data_8727cbd096790c1787c27a7d4e59bff2
#
_entry.id   8727cbd096790c1787c27a7d4e59bff2
#
_cell.length_a   1.000
_cell.length_b   1.000
_cell.length_c   1.000
_cell.angle_alpha   90.00
_cell.angle_beta   90.00
_cell.angle_gamma   90.00
#
_symmetry.space_group_name_H-M   'P 1'
#
loop_
_entity.id
_entity.type
_entity.pdbx_description
1 polymer ?
#
loop_
_entity_poly.entity_id
_entity_poly.type
_entity_poly.pdbx_seq_one_letter_code
_entity_poly.pdbx_strand_id
1 'polypeptide(L)'
;MDLDVERVTRSKEQALASYDRLSRFYDLLGAVGEKKCIDAGLRMLGVREGERILEVGFGTGRALLALADAAGSSGEVHGIDISGGMAGAARRKLRKKGIAGMVELYVGDAAKLPYEDRFFDAIFTSFTLDLIDTPEIPGVLAECRRVLKDGGRICVVSMSSRGRAGLPVKAYLRAHRKLPALIDCRPIPARGSLEENGFEILDEKLMSMWGLPVEVINAAKPGLSGRDR
;
A
#
# COMPACT_ATOMS: atom_id res chain seq x y z
N MET A 1 2.34 -22.15 10.70
CA MET A 1 1.54 -21.68 11.83
C MET A 1 1.50 -20.16 11.64
N ASP A 2 0.37 -19.67 11.18
CA ASP A 2 0.21 -18.26 10.88
C ASP A 2 0.20 -17.47 12.20
N LEU A 3 0.72 -16.23 12.13
CA LEU A 3 0.66 -15.32 13.25
C LEU A 3 -0.80 -14.94 13.49
N ASP A 4 -1.19 -14.83 14.76
CA ASP A 4 -2.54 -14.41 15.14
C ASP A 4 -2.80 -12.99 14.61
N VAL A 5 -3.79 -12.84 13.73
CA VAL A 5 -4.10 -11.57 13.07
C VAL A 5 -4.99 -10.76 14.00
N GLU A 6 -4.38 -9.87 14.77
CA GLU A 6 -5.09 -9.00 15.71
C GLU A 6 -5.98 -7.99 14.95
N ARG A 7 -7.13 -7.61 15.53
CA ARG A 7 -8.02 -6.56 15.02
C ARG A 7 -7.40 -5.18 15.26
N VAL A 8 -7.67 -4.24 14.38
CA VAL A 8 -7.37 -2.81 14.65
C VAL A 8 -8.36 -2.30 15.69
N THR A 9 -7.86 -1.90 16.85
CA THR A 9 -8.70 -1.43 17.97
C THR A 9 -9.00 0.07 17.92
N ARG A 10 -8.31 0.81 17.03
CA ARG A 10 -8.48 2.26 16.86
C ARG A 10 -9.53 2.56 15.79
N SER A 11 -10.35 3.61 16.04
CA SER A 11 -11.23 4.13 14.99
C SER A 11 -10.43 4.84 13.89
N LYS A 12 -11.03 4.99 12.69
CA LYS A 12 -10.42 5.74 11.58
C LYS A 12 -10.05 7.17 11.99
N GLU A 13 -10.87 7.84 12.80
CA GLU A 13 -10.62 9.19 13.31
C GLU A 13 -9.40 9.25 14.24
N GLN A 14 -9.22 8.24 15.10
CA GLN A 14 -8.06 8.13 15.98
C GLN A 14 -6.78 7.86 15.20
N ALA A 15 -6.85 7.04 14.15
CA ALA A 15 -5.74 6.79 13.25
C ALA A 15 -5.33 8.08 12.50
N LEU A 16 -6.30 8.79 11.92
CA LEU A 16 -6.11 10.09 11.27
C LEU A 16 -5.38 11.10 12.16
N ALA A 17 -5.85 11.30 13.40
CA ALA A 17 -5.25 12.24 14.33
C ALA A 17 -3.80 11.89 14.68
N SER A 18 -3.43 10.59 14.67
CA SER A 18 -2.06 10.12 14.87
C SER A 18 -1.18 10.41 13.66
N TYR A 19 -1.65 10.10 12.44
CA TYR A 19 -0.92 10.32 11.19
C TYR A 19 -0.68 11.80 10.92
N ASP A 20 -1.64 12.66 11.19
CA ASP A 20 -1.49 14.11 11.03
C ASP A 20 -0.39 14.69 11.94
N ARG A 21 -0.24 14.16 13.18
CA ARG A 21 0.85 14.56 14.08
C ARG A 21 2.20 13.98 13.67
N LEU A 22 2.23 12.72 13.25
CA LEU A 22 3.46 11.99 12.91
C LEU A 22 4.00 12.36 11.53
N SER A 23 3.18 12.94 10.65
CA SER A 23 3.56 13.25 9.27
C SER A 23 4.86 14.06 9.13
N ARG A 24 5.23 14.85 10.15
CA ARG A 24 6.47 15.65 10.17
C ARG A 24 7.73 14.84 10.51
N PHE A 25 7.58 13.71 11.20
CA PHE A 25 8.67 12.88 11.70
C PHE A 25 8.73 11.51 11.02
N TYR A 26 7.71 11.15 10.23
CA TYR A 26 7.55 9.82 9.65
C TYR A 26 8.72 9.43 8.75
N ASP A 27 9.23 10.36 7.93
CA ASP A 27 10.37 10.13 7.05
C ASP A 27 11.68 9.81 7.81
N LEU A 28 11.77 10.18 9.09
CA LEU A 28 12.98 9.99 9.90
C LEU A 28 12.99 8.64 10.62
N LEU A 29 11.82 8.15 11.03
CA LEU A 29 11.67 6.96 11.88
C LEU A 29 11.59 5.64 11.08
N GLY A 30 10.98 5.64 9.88
CA GLY A 30 10.77 4.44 9.05
C GLY A 30 11.78 4.22 7.91
N ALA A 31 12.71 5.16 7.70
CA ALA A 31 13.37 5.37 6.42
C ALA A 31 14.21 4.21 5.85
N VAL A 32 14.91 3.42 6.66
CA VAL A 32 15.94 2.50 6.14
C VAL A 32 15.40 1.09 5.85
N GLY A 33 14.58 0.54 6.72
CA GLY A 33 14.04 -0.82 6.56
C GLY A 33 12.96 -0.91 5.50
N GLU A 34 11.98 -0.01 5.57
CA GLU A 34 10.85 0.07 4.64
C GLU A 34 11.30 0.31 3.20
N LYS A 35 12.32 1.18 3.02
CA LYS A 35 12.82 1.52 1.68
C LYS A 35 13.16 0.31 0.83
N LYS A 36 13.87 -0.68 1.40
CA LYS A 36 14.24 -1.90 0.65
C LYS A 36 13.03 -2.70 0.18
N CYS A 37 11.99 -2.77 1.03
CA CYS A 37 10.76 -3.48 0.70
C CYS A 37 9.93 -2.71 -0.33
N ILE A 38 9.81 -1.39 -0.18
CA ILE A 38 9.12 -0.50 -1.14
C ILE A 38 9.82 -0.57 -2.51
N ASP A 39 11.15 -0.43 -2.56
CA ASP A 39 11.92 -0.52 -3.80
C ASP A 39 11.79 -1.91 -4.47
N ALA A 40 11.65 -2.98 -3.68
CA ALA A 40 11.39 -4.31 -4.21
C ALA A 40 9.99 -4.40 -4.83
N GLY A 41 8.98 -3.84 -4.16
CA GLY A 41 7.61 -3.79 -4.68
C GLY A 41 7.49 -2.96 -5.96
N LEU A 42 8.12 -1.79 -6.00
CA LEU A 42 8.14 -0.95 -7.20
C LEU A 42 8.77 -1.66 -8.40
N ARG A 43 9.90 -2.36 -8.18
CA ARG A 43 10.51 -3.18 -9.25
C ARG A 43 9.63 -4.34 -9.68
N MET A 44 8.95 -4.99 -8.74
CA MET A 44 8.06 -6.12 -9.01
C MET A 44 6.80 -5.68 -9.75
N LEU A 45 6.24 -4.50 -9.41
CA LEU A 45 5.12 -3.89 -10.12
C LEU A 45 5.48 -3.61 -11.58
N GLY A 46 6.73 -3.20 -11.86
CA GLY A 46 7.24 -3.01 -13.21
C GLY A 46 6.43 -2.00 -14.02
N VAL A 47 6.27 -0.79 -13.47
CA VAL A 47 5.59 0.32 -14.16
C VAL A 47 6.28 0.61 -15.50
N ARG A 48 5.48 0.87 -16.52
CA ARG A 48 5.91 1.22 -17.87
C ARG A 48 5.58 2.68 -18.18
N GLU A 49 6.35 3.27 -19.06
CA GLU A 49 6.07 4.61 -19.57
C GLU A 49 4.67 4.69 -20.20
N GLY A 50 3.94 5.75 -19.89
CA GLY A 50 2.59 5.98 -20.39
C GLY A 50 1.47 5.31 -19.60
N GLU A 51 1.77 4.51 -18.57
CA GLU A 51 0.74 3.89 -17.73
C GLU A 51 0.07 4.88 -16.77
N ARG A 52 -1.19 4.60 -16.43
CA ARG A 52 -1.92 5.23 -15.33
C ARG A 52 -1.77 4.41 -14.06
N ILE A 53 -1.21 5.01 -13.03
CA ILE A 53 -0.89 4.34 -11.78
C ILE A 53 -1.62 4.99 -10.61
N LEU A 54 -2.14 4.17 -9.70
CA LEU A 54 -2.66 4.62 -8.41
C LEU A 54 -1.75 4.13 -7.27
N GLU A 55 -1.35 5.03 -6.38
CA GLU A 55 -0.81 4.66 -5.07
C GLU A 55 -1.90 4.78 -4.01
N VAL A 56 -2.22 3.66 -3.34
CA VAL A 56 -3.17 3.60 -2.21
C VAL A 56 -2.39 3.69 -0.90
N GLY A 57 -2.67 4.72 -0.11
CA GLY A 57 -1.94 5.02 1.12
C GLY A 57 -0.56 5.61 0.83
N PHE A 58 -0.51 6.71 0.10
CA PHE A 58 0.75 7.29 -0.36
C PHE A 58 1.61 7.91 0.77
N GLY A 59 1.07 8.11 1.97
CA GLY A 59 1.78 8.69 3.10
C GLY A 59 2.47 10.01 2.75
N THR A 60 3.78 10.10 3.02
CA THR A 60 4.58 11.28 2.68
C THR A 60 5.01 11.33 1.20
N GLY A 61 4.54 10.41 0.34
CA GLY A 61 4.77 10.41 -1.10
C GLY A 61 6.14 9.87 -1.53
N ARG A 62 6.69 8.90 -0.80
CA ARG A 62 7.98 8.30 -1.16
C ARG A 62 7.91 7.51 -2.46
N ALA A 63 6.93 6.61 -2.59
CA ALA A 63 6.77 5.80 -3.78
C ALA A 63 6.22 6.61 -4.97
N LEU A 64 5.40 7.64 -4.73
CA LEU A 64 4.93 8.56 -5.79
C LEU A 64 6.05 9.12 -6.65
N LEU A 65 7.22 9.45 -6.05
CA LEU A 65 8.36 9.96 -6.80
C LEU A 65 8.90 8.93 -7.80
N ALA A 66 9.03 7.68 -7.36
CA ALA A 66 9.53 6.60 -8.21
C ALA A 66 8.50 6.16 -9.25
N LEU A 67 7.20 6.18 -8.89
CA LEU A 67 6.12 5.88 -9.82
C LEU A 67 6.03 6.94 -10.93
N ALA A 68 6.17 8.23 -10.58
CA ALA A 68 6.17 9.32 -11.56
C ALA A 68 7.38 9.25 -12.51
N ASP A 69 8.56 8.90 -11.97
CA ASP A 69 9.76 8.71 -12.78
C ASP A 69 9.59 7.55 -13.77
N ALA A 70 9.02 6.43 -13.31
CA ALA A 70 8.79 5.24 -14.14
C ALA A 70 7.67 5.42 -15.18
N ALA A 71 6.60 6.17 -14.84
CA ALA A 71 5.50 6.46 -15.76
C ALA A 71 5.89 7.42 -16.87
N GLY A 72 6.93 8.24 -16.65
CA GLY A 72 7.40 9.23 -17.60
C GLY A 72 6.39 10.35 -17.87
N SER A 73 6.69 11.18 -18.85
CA SER A 73 5.88 12.37 -19.18
C SER A 73 4.54 12.05 -19.86
N SER A 74 4.36 10.84 -20.36
CA SER A 74 3.14 10.36 -21.01
C SER A 74 2.21 9.57 -20.08
N GLY A 75 2.70 9.23 -18.87
CA GLY A 75 1.92 8.52 -17.86
C GLY A 75 1.22 9.45 -16.88
N GLU A 76 0.31 8.89 -16.10
CA GLU A 76 -0.45 9.59 -15.07
C GLU A 76 -0.29 8.89 -13.72
N VAL A 77 0.07 9.63 -12.67
CA VAL A 77 0.20 9.08 -11.32
C VAL A 77 -0.82 9.73 -10.40
N HIS A 78 -1.61 8.91 -9.76
CA HIS A 78 -2.60 9.32 -8.77
C HIS A 78 -2.24 8.73 -7.41
N GLY A 79 -2.59 9.45 -6.36
CA GLY A 79 -2.43 8.96 -4.99
C GLY A 79 -3.68 9.22 -4.18
N ILE A 80 -4.08 8.26 -3.36
CA ILE A 80 -5.13 8.43 -2.35
C ILE A 80 -4.59 8.11 -0.98
N ASP A 81 -4.85 8.99 -0.02
CA ASP A 81 -4.53 8.79 1.40
C ASP A 81 -5.63 9.41 2.26
N ILE A 82 -5.93 8.77 3.37
CA ILE A 82 -6.97 9.26 4.28
C ILE A 82 -6.55 10.51 5.06
N SER A 83 -5.22 10.75 5.22
CA SER A 83 -4.66 11.83 6.03
C SER A 83 -4.37 13.09 5.21
N GLY A 84 -5.01 14.19 5.58
CA GLY A 84 -4.71 15.52 5.04
C GLY A 84 -3.29 15.99 5.37
N GLY A 85 -2.75 15.60 6.53
CA GLY A 85 -1.39 15.90 6.96
C GLY A 85 -0.34 15.21 6.07
N MET A 86 -0.56 13.93 5.74
CA MET A 86 0.27 13.18 4.79
C MET A 86 0.20 13.79 3.39
N ALA A 87 -0.99 14.10 2.90
CA ALA A 87 -1.17 14.77 1.61
C ALA A 87 -0.43 16.12 1.56
N GLY A 88 -0.45 16.91 2.63
CA GLY A 88 0.31 18.13 2.74
C GLY A 88 1.83 17.90 2.67
N ALA A 89 2.34 16.85 3.31
CA ALA A 89 3.76 16.48 3.26
C ALA A 89 4.16 16.00 1.85
N ALA A 90 3.35 15.14 1.24
CA ALA A 90 3.57 14.66 -0.13
C ALA A 90 3.60 15.81 -1.14
N ARG A 91 2.61 16.72 -1.11
CA ARG A 91 2.57 17.92 -1.98
C ARG A 91 3.82 18.79 -1.84
N ARG A 92 4.33 18.99 -0.62
CA ARG A 92 5.60 19.74 -0.40
C ARG A 92 6.78 19.01 -1.03
N LYS A 93 6.86 17.70 -0.88
CA LYS A 93 7.93 16.86 -1.44
C LYS A 93 7.91 16.88 -2.98
N LEU A 94 6.74 16.69 -3.59
CA LEU A 94 6.56 16.76 -5.05
C LEU A 94 6.92 18.13 -5.63
N ARG A 95 6.51 19.24 -4.98
CA ARG A 95 6.90 20.60 -5.37
C ARG A 95 8.41 20.80 -5.29
N LYS A 96 9.05 20.35 -4.20
CA LYS A 96 10.52 20.46 -4.06
C LYS A 96 11.28 19.71 -5.15
N LYS A 97 10.68 18.66 -5.71
CA LYS A 97 11.23 17.86 -6.81
C LYS A 97 10.82 18.38 -8.20
N GLY A 98 9.96 19.37 -8.29
CA GLY A 98 9.52 19.95 -9.56
C GLY A 98 8.52 19.10 -10.35
N ILE A 99 7.91 18.08 -9.73
CA ILE A 99 7.00 17.14 -10.41
C ILE A 99 5.56 17.21 -9.88
N ALA A 100 5.20 18.28 -9.20
CA ALA A 100 3.87 18.44 -8.61
C ALA A 100 2.73 18.43 -9.65
N GLY A 101 2.99 18.77 -10.91
CA GLY A 101 2.04 18.72 -12.01
C GLY A 101 1.87 17.34 -12.65
N MET A 102 2.71 16.37 -12.28
CA MET A 102 2.67 14.99 -12.81
C MET A 102 1.90 14.01 -11.90
N VAL A 103 1.52 14.46 -10.69
CA VAL A 103 0.92 13.60 -9.68
C VAL A 103 -0.33 14.25 -9.11
N GLU A 104 -1.46 13.58 -9.23
CA GLU A 104 -2.72 13.99 -8.64
C GLU A 104 -2.93 13.35 -7.27
N LEU A 105 -3.18 14.17 -6.22
CA LEU A 105 -3.35 13.69 -4.85
C LEU A 105 -4.76 13.92 -4.34
N TYR A 106 -5.39 12.86 -3.91
CA TYR A 106 -6.72 12.84 -3.33
C TYR A 106 -6.65 12.52 -1.83
N VAL A 107 -7.45 13.20 -1.02
CA VAL A 107 -7.64 12.85 0.39
C VAL A 107 -8.98 12.13 0.53
N GLY A 108 -8.95 10.84 0.87
CA GLY A 108 -10.16 10.03 0.91
C GLY A 108 -9.94 8.61 1.41
N ASP A 109 -11.03 7.87 1.56
CA ASP A 109 -11.03 6.47 1.99
C ASP A 109 -10.83 5.54 0.79
N ALA A 110 -9.85 4.65 0.88
CA ALA A 110 -9.57 3.65 -0.15
C ALA A 110 -10.70 2.60 -0.34
N ALA A 111 -11.61 2.48 0.61
CA ALA A 111 -12.82 1.68 0.47
C ALA A 111 -13.87 2.32 -0.47
N LYS A 112 -13.64 3.55 -0.95
CA LYS A 112 -14.50 4.28 -1.88
C LYS A 112 -13.65 5.16 -2.79
N LEU A 113 -13.06 4.56 -3.81
CA LEU A 113 -12.18 5.24 -4.74
C LEU A 113 -12.96 6.16 -5.69
N PRO A 114 -12.58 7.46 -5.84
CA PRO A 114 -13.30 8.42 -6.68
C PRO A 114 -12.89 8.32 -8.16
N TYR A 115 -12.76 7.10 -8.66
CA TYR A 115 -12.35 6.82 -10.04
C TYR A 115 -13.35 5.90 -10.72
N GLU A 116 -13.39 5.97 -12.05
CA GLU A 116 -14.18 5.09 -12.88
C GLU A 116 -13.64 3.66 -12.88
N ASP A 117 -14.49 2.70 -13.29
CA ASP A 117 -14.09 1.32 -13.49
C ASP A 117 -13.01 1.23 -14.57
N ARG A 118 -12.04 0.34 -14.39
CA ARG A 118 -10.98 0.05 -15.39
C ARG A 118 -10.17 1.29 -15.81
N PHE A 119 -9.89 2.18 -14.88
CA PHE A 119 -9.14 3.40 -15.14
C PHE A 119 -7.62 3.21 -15.10
N PHE A 120 -7.12 2.41 -14.16
CA PHE A 120 -5.68 2.25 -13.91
C PHE A 120 -5.09 0.98 -14.55
N ASP A 121 -3.84 1.09 -15.01
CA ASP A 121 -3.03 -0.02 -15.49
C ASP A 121 -2.35 -0.76 -14.32
N ALA A 122 -1.96 -0.01 -13.29
CA ALA A 122 -1.28 -0.57 -12.12
C ALA A 122 -1.70 0.14 -10.83
N ILE A 123 -1.70 -0.61 -9.72
CA ILE A 123 -1.89 -0.10 -8.37
C ILE A 123 -0.67 -0.49 -7.52
N PHE A 124 -0.20 0.45 -6.70
CA PHE A 124 0.80 0.21 -5.68
C PHE A 124 0.24 0.52 -4.30
N THR A 125 0.55 -0.32 -3.32
CA THR A 125 0.24 -0.04 -1.92
C THR A 125 1.33 -0.63 -1.02
N SER A 126 1.80 0.16 -0.07
CA SER A 126 2.87 -0.27 0.83
C SER A 126 2.56 0.13 2.26
N PHE A 127 2.58 -0.86 3.17
CA PHE A 127 2.32 -0.68 4.60
C PHE A 127 1.02 0.08 4.90
N THR A 128 0.01 -0.11 4.07
CA THR A 128 -1.29 0.55 4.16
C THR A 128 -2.38 -0.42 4.56
N LEU A 129 -2.44 -1.61 3.93
CA LEU A 129 -3.40 -2.64 4.30
C LEU A 129 -3.19 -3.13 5.73
N ASP A 130 -1.96 -3.06 6.24
CA ASP A 130 -1.56 -3.37 7.61
C ASP A 130 -2.25 -2.49 8.66
N LEU A 131 -2.74 -1.32 8.25
CA LEU A 131 -3.37 -0.30 9.09
C LEU A 131 -4.91 -0.39 9.05
N ILE A 132 -5.45 -1.12 8.07
CA ILE A 132 -6.89 -1.29 7.84
C ILE A 132 -7.38 -2.49 8.64
N ASP A 133 -8.52 -2.37 9.32
CA ASP A 133 -9.07 -3.50 10.08
C ASP A 133 -9.45 -4.65 9.14
N THR A 134 -9.19 -5.88 9.58
CA THR A 134 -9.31 -7.08 8.75
C THR A 134 -10.63 -7.19 7.99
N PRO A 135 -11.81 -6.90 8.58
CA PRO A 135 -13.07 -6.96 7.85
C PRO A 135 -13.24 -5.89 6.76
N GLU A 136 -12.43 -4.83 6.78
CA GLU A 136 -12.50 -3.74 5.80
C GLU A 136 -11.57 -3.98 4.59
N ILE A 137 -10.54 -4.81 4.74
CA ILE A 137 -9.57 -5.13 3.67
C ILE A 137 -10.26 -5.62 2.38
N PRO A 138 -11.25 -6.54 2.42
CA PRO A 138 -11.96 -6.97 1.22
C PRO A 138 -12.63 -5.83 0.47
N GLY A 139 -13.23 -4.87 1.17
CA GLY A 139 -13.84 -3.69 0.54
C GLY A 139 -12.82 -2.82 -0.20
N VAL A 140 -11.64 -2.61 0.38
CA VAL A 140 -10.56 -1.86 -0.26
C VAL A 140 -10.02 -2.61 -1.48
N LEU A 141 -9.82 -3.93 -1.38
CA LEU A 141 -9.34 -4.74 -2.50
C LEU A 141 -10.38 -4.84 -3.62
N ALA A 142 -11.69 -4.88 -3.31
CA ALA A 142 -12.75 -4.82 -4.30
C ALA A 142 -12.74 -3.49 -5.08
N GLU A 143 -12.54 -2.36 -4.40
CA GLU A 143 -12.39 -1.05 -5.06
C GLU A 143 -11.12 -1.00 -5.92
N CYS A 144 -9.98 -1.48 -5.42
CA CYS A 144 -8.77 -1.61 -6.23
C CYS A 144 -9.03 -2.45 -7.49
N ARG A 145 -9.72 -3.59 -7.35
CA ARG A 145 -10.07 -4.44 -8.49
C ARG A 145 -11.04 -3.77 -9.46
N ARG A 146 -12.01 -2.98 -8.96
CA ARG A 146 -12.95 -2.23 -9.79
C ARG A 146 -12.24 -1.24 -10.69
N VAL A 147 -11.36 -0.42 -10.11
CA VAL A 147 -10.67 0.66 -10.85
C VAL A 147 -9.50 0.17 -11.71
N LEU A 148 -8.99 -1.06 -11.49
CA LEU A 148 -8.01 -1.68 -12.38
C LEU A 148 -8.63 -2.10 -13.71
N LYS A 149 -7.92 -1.86 -14.80
CA LYS A 149 -8.21 -2.45 -16.12
C LYS A 149 -8.15 -3.98 -16.04
N ASP A 150 -8.84 -4.63 -16.94
CA ASP A 150 -8.69 -6.08 -17.11
C ASP A 150 -7.26 -6.39 -17.56
N GLY A 151 -6.59 -7.33 -16.88
CA GLY A 151 -5.16 -7.58 -17.03
C GLY A 151 -4.25 -6.55 -16.31
N GLY A 152 -4.83 -5.54 -15.66
CA GLY A 152 -4.11 -4.62 -14.79
C GLY A 152 -3.58 -5.34 -13.54
N ARG A 153 -2.60 -4.74 -12.86
CA ARG A 153 -1.89 -5.38 -11.76
C ARG A 153 -1.82 -4.54 -10.50
N ILE A 154 -1.71 -5.20 -9.37
CA ILE A 154 -1.52 -4.58 -8.06
C ILE A 154 -0.27 -5.15 -7.39
N CYS A 155 0.56 -4.29 -6.82
CA CYS A 155 1.63 -4.74 -5.93
C CYS A 155 1.36 -4.28 -4.50
N VAL A 156 1.36 -5.25 -3.59
CA VAL A 156 1.16 -5.05 -2.15
C VAL A 156 2.47 -5.33 -1.42
N VAL A 157 2.89 -4.38 -0.59
CA VAL A 157 3.99 -4.54 0.36
C VAL A 157 3.39 -4.45 1.75
N SER A 158 3.47 -5.51 2.55
CA SER A 158 2.84 -5.58 3.88
C SER A 158 3.62 -6.44 4.85
N MET A 159 3.39 -6.25 6.14
CA MET A 159 3.87 -7.19 7.15
C MET A 159 3.18 -8.54 6.95
N SER A 160 3.98 -9.61 6.91
CA SER A 160 3.48 -10.95 6.66
C SER A 160 2.98 -11.62 7.93
N SER A 161 1.78 -12.23 7.84
CA SER A 161 1.33 -13.19 8.86
C SER A 161 2.02 -14.54 8.75
N ARG A 162 2.72 -14.81 7.63
CA ARG A 162 3.48 -16.04 7.39
C ARG A 162 4.86 -15.98 8.02
N GLY A 163 5.25 -17.02 8.67
CA GLY A 163 6.58 -17.17 9.23
C GLY A 163 6.59 -17.67 10.68
N ARG A 164 7.79 -17.94 11.20
CA ARG A 164 7.93 -18.30 12.61
C ARG A 164 7.96 -17.05 13.48
N ALA A 165 7.16 -17.05 14.53
CA ALA A 165 7.20 -16.02 15.58
C ALA A 165 8.54 -16.05 16.35
N GLY A 166 9.61 -15.59 15.71
CA GLY A 166 10.91 -15.40 16.37
C GLY A 166 10.82 -14.33 17.47
N LEU A 167 11.90 -14.22 18.26
CA LEU A 167 11.98 -13.21 19.33
C LEU A 167 11.68 -11.79 18.87
N PRO A 168 12.18 -11.30 17.69
CA PRO A 168 11.87 -9.97 17.20
C PRO A 168 10.37 -9.77 16.95
N VAL A 169 9.69 -10.76 16.35
CA VAL A 169 8.25 -10.70 16.05
C VAL A 169 7.45 -10.65 17.35
N LYS A 170 7.79 -11.50 18.34
CA LYS A 170 7.12 -11.49 19.65
C LYS A 170 7.30 -10.17 20.40
N ALA A 171 8.50 -9.60 20.35
CA ALA A 171 8.80 -8.31 20.95
C ALA A 171 7.99 -7.19 20.26
N TYR A 172 7.94 -7.19 18.93
CA TYR A 172 7.18 -6.23 18.13
C TYR A 172 5.68 -6.29 18.44
N LEU A 173 5.06 -7.50 18.41
CA LEU A 173 3.64 -7.66 18.72
C LEU A 173 3.30 -7.24 20.16
N ARG A 174 4.22 -7.46 21.10
CA ARG A 174 4.05 -6.97 22.47
C ARG A 174 4.13 -5.44 22.56
N ALA A 175 5.04 -4.82 21.79
CA ALA A 175 5.16 -3.38 21.69
C ALA A 175 3.96 -2.75 20.97
N HIS A 176 3.48 -3.36 19.88
CA HIS A 176 2.26 -2.97 19.16
C HIS A 176 1.05 -2.90 20.11
N ARG A 177 0.82 -3.94 20.91
CA ARG A 177 -0.27 -3.96 21.91
C ARG A 177 -0.18 -2.86 22.96
N LYS A 178 1.04 -2.45 23.35
CA LYS A 178 1.26 -1.43 24.38
C LYS A 178 1.26 0.00 23.83
N LEU A 179 1.70 0.19 22.60
CA LEU A 179 1.94 1.49 21.97
C LEU A 179 1.35 1.52 20.53
N PRO A 180 0.04 1.24 20.35
CA PRO A 180 -0.56 1.13 19.02
C PRO A 180 -0.58 2.46 18.25
N ALA A 181 -0.29 3.58 18.91
CA ALA A 181 -0.17 4.89 18.26
C ALA A 181 1.19 5.12 17.58
N LEU A 182 2.22 4.35 17.94
CA LEU A 182 3.59 4.49 17.41
C LEU A 182 4.00 3.29 16.54
N ILE A 183 3.45 2.12 16.85
CA ILE A 183 3.73 0.85 16.18
C ILE A 183 2.38 0.32 15.75
N ASP A 184 1.92 0.72 14.56
CA ASP A 184 0.56 0.51 14.10
C ASP A 184 0.42 -0.54 12.97
N CYS A 185 1.48 -0.83 12.23
CA CYS A 185 1.49 -1.90 11.25
C CYS A 185 1.34 -3.26 11.94
N ARG A 186 0.50 -4.12 11.41
CA ARG A 186 0.30 -5.49 11.91
C ARG A 186 0.44 -6.51 10.80
N PRO A 187 0.84 -7.75 11.12
CA PRO A 187 0.84 -8.82 10.12
C PRO A 187 -0.57 -9.06 9.57
N ILE A 188 -0.66 -9.20 8.24
CA ILE A 188 -1.90 -9.54 7.55
C ILE A 188 -1.69 -10.73 6.60
N PRO A 189 -2.73 -11.52 6.28
CA PRO A 189 -2.68 -12.59 5.28
C PRO A 189 -2.86 -12.01 3.87
N ALA A 190 -1.93 -11.13 3.43
CA ALA A 190 -2.09 -10.36 2.21
C ALA A 190 -2.33 -11.22 0.97
N ARG A 191 -1.60 -12.35 0.83
CA ARG A 191 -1.79 -13.29 -0.28
C ARG A 191 -3.22 -13.82 -0.32
N GLY A 192 -3.70 -14.41 0.78
CA GLY A 192 -5.06 -14.96 0.86
C GLY A 192 -6.11 -13.90 0.58
N SER A 193 -5.93 -12.69 1.15
CA SER A 193 -6.85 -11.58 0.91
C SER A 193 -6.93 -11.18 -0.58
N LEU A 194 -5.82 -11.19 -1.31
CA LEU A 194 -5.80 -10.94 -2.75
C LEU A 194 -6.53 -12.05 -3.53
N GLU A 195 -6.21 -13.32 -3.25
CA GLU A 195 -6.83 -14.48 -3.89
C GLU A 195 -8.35 -14.52 -3.67
N GLU A 196 -8.81 -14.30 -2.43
CA GLU A 196 -10.23 -14.24 -2.06
C GLU A 196 -10.98 -13.09 -2.74
N ASN A 197 -10.28 -12.00 -3.09
CA ASN A 197 -10.85 -10.87 -3.85
C ASN A 197 -10.64 -10.99 -5.36
N GLY A 198 -10.31 -12.19 -5.86
CA GLY A 198 -10.28 -12.51 -7.28
C GLY A 198 -9.07 -11.97 -8.03
N PHE A 199 -7.94 -11.78 -7.36
CA PHE A 199 -6.66 -11.52 -7.97
C PHE A 199 -5.87 -12.82 -8.18
N GLU A 200 -5.13 -12.90 -9.27
CA GLU A 200 -4.18 -13.98 -9.56
C GLU A 200 -2.78 -13.56 -9.16
N ILE A 201 -2.10 -14.34 -8.31
CA ILE A 201 -0.74 -14.03 -7.87
C ILE A 201 0.22 -14.29 -9.02
N LEU A 202 0.95 -13.26 -9.44
CA LEU A 202 1.97 -13.33 -10.50
C LEU A 202 3.36 -13.64 -9.94
N ASP A 203 3.72 -12.99 -8.83
CA ASP A 203 5.02 -13.13 -8.18
C ASP A 203 4.90 -12.76 -6.69
N GLU A 204 5.74 -13.38 -5.88
CA GLU A 204 5.81 -13.06 -4.45
C GLU A 204 7.23 -13.18 -3.92
N LYS A 205 7.55 -12.34 -2.94
CA LYS A 205 8.83 -12.36 -2.25
C LYS A 205 8.64 -12.12 -0.76
N LEU A 206 9.21 -13.01 0.05
CA LEU A 206 9.31 -12.79 1.49
C LEU A 206 10.63 -12.09 1.79
N MET A 207 10.55 -10.97 2.49
CA MET A 207 11.67 -10.13 2.89
C MET A 207 11.72 -10.01 4.42
N SER A 208 12.78 -9.43 4.93
CA SER A 208 12.89 -9.10 6.37
C SER A 208 13.16 -7.62 6.56
N MET A 209 12.38 -6.99 7.43
CA MET A 209 12.56 -5.63 7.88
C MET A 209 12.77 -5.65 9.41
N TRP A 210 13.98 -5.34 9.88
CA TRP A 210 14.37 -5.42 11.31
C TRP A 210 14.04 -6.77 11.98
N GLY A 211 14.13 -7.88 11.23
CA GLY A 211 13.77 -9.21 11.71
C GLY A 211 12.27 -9.52 11.66
N LEU A 212 11.46 -8.59 11.18
CA LEU A 212 10.02 -8.80 10.93
C LEU A 212 9.80 -9.28 9.49
N PRO A 213 8.94 -10.26 9.25
CA PRO A 213 8.63 -10.74 7.91
C PRO A 213 7.77 -9.71 7.15
N VAL A 214 8.15 -9.42 5.91
CA VAL A 214 7.43 -8.56 4.98
C VAL A 214 7.19 -9.31 3.69
N GLU A 215 5.94 -9.32 3.22
CA GLU A 215 5.57 -9.84 1.92
C GLU A 215 5.55 -8.73 0.89
N VAL A 216 6.11 -9.02 -0.28
CA VAL A 216 5.96 -8.23 -1.49
C VAL A 216 5.24 -9.12 -2.50
N ILE A 217 4.03 -8.77 -2.86
CA ILE A 217 3.15 -9.60 -3.69
C ILE A 217 2.70 -8.78 -4.90
N ASN A 218 2.95 -9.29 -6.10
CA ASN A 218 2.39 -8.76 -7.33
C ASN A 218 1.28 -9.68 -7.82
N ALA A 219 0.11 -9.11 -8.09
CA ALA A 219 -1.05 -9.87 -8.51
C ALA A 219 -1.77 -9.15 -9.66
N ALA A 220 -2.44 -9.90 -10.53
CA ALA A 220 -3.20 -9.37 -11.64
C ALA A 220 -4.70 -9.47 -11.40
N LYS A 221 -5.44 -8.49 -11.91
CA LYS A 221 -6.86 -8.66 -12.20
C LYS A 221 -6.95 -9.52 -13.46
N PRO A 222 -7.55 -10.73 -13.41
CA PRO A 222 -7.73 -11.56 -14.59
C PRO A 222 -8.39 -10.78 -15.72
N GLY A 223 -7.88 -10.95 -16.94
CA GLY A 223 -8.56 -10.46 -18.13
C GLY A 223 -9.88 -11.21 -18.32
N LEU A 224 -10.84 -10.60 -19.01
CA LEU A 224 -12.04 -11.29 -19.43
C LEU A 224 -11.61 -12.47 -20.34
N SER A 225 -11.57 -13.68 -19.76
CA SER A 225 -11.36 -14.88 -20.56
C SER A 225 -12.58 -15.00 -21.48
N GLY A 226 -12.36 -15.18 -22.79
CA GLY A 226 -13.41 -15.22 -23.83
C GLY A 226 -14.37 -16.41 -23.71
N ARG A 227 -14.91 -16.67 -22.51
CA ARG A 227 -15.92 -17.73 -22.26
C ARG A 227 -17.36 -17.23 -22.28
N ASP A 228 -17.57 -15.92 -22.46
CA ASP A 228 -18.91 -15.33 -22.58
C ASP A 228 -19.08 -14.61 -23.93
N ARG A 229 -18.76 -15.32 -25.02
CA ARG A 229 -19.19 -14.90 -26.38
C ARG A 229 -20.00 -16.01 -27.01
#